data_3081e074b113f4d9281539463314f843
#
_entry.id   3081e074b113f4d9281539463314f843
#
_cell.length_a   1.000
_cell.length_b   1.000
_cell.length_c   1.000
_cell.angle_alpha   90.00
_cell.angle_beta   90.00
_cell.angle_gamma   90.00
#
_symmetry.space_group_name_H-M   'P 1'
#
loop_
_entity.id
_entity.type
_entity.pdbx_description
1 polymer ?
#
loop_
_entity_poly.entity_id
_entity_poly.type
_entity_poly.pdbx_seq_one_letter_code
_entity_poly.pdbx_strand_id
1 'polypeptide(L)'
;LHHEAAPLIGRLVRELTSDWSYHAVGGLTLGADPVATAVLHAPGPPVDAFVVRTATKQHGMQRRIEGPDVVGRPVLAVEDTSTTGASVLTAVAALRDAGADVVGVATVVDRDTGARQAIEAAGLPYRAVLNISDLGLR
;
A
#
# COMPACT_ATOMS: atom_id res chain seq x y z
N LEU A 1 -2.98 -16.19 -2.94
CA LEU A 1 -1.60 -16.00 -3.36
C LEU A 1 -0.85 -17.32 -3.49
N HIS A 2 0.04 -17.39 -4.45
CA HIS A 2 0.89 -18.56 -4.64
C HIS A 2 1.92 -18.64 -3.50
N HIS A 3 2.17 -19.85 -2.98
CA HIS A 3 3.02 -20.04 -1.80
C HIS A 3 4.47 -19.62 -2.01
N GLU A 4 4.97 -19.63 -3.24
CA GLU A 4 6.30 -19.13 -3.59
C GLU A 4 6.30 -17.65 -3.94
N ALA A 5 5.24 -17.18 -4.60
CA ALA A 5 5.15 -15.79 -5.05
C ALA A 5 4.91 -14.82 -3.89
N ALA A 6 4.13 -15.22 -2.90
CA ALA A 6 3.79 -14.32 -1.79
C ALA A 6 5.03 -13.87 -0.99
N PRO A 7 5.94 -14.77 -0.57
CA PRO A 7 7.16 -14.33 0.09
C PRO A 7 8.06 -13.48 -0.79
N LEU A 8 8.11 -13.79 -2.08
CA LEU A 8 8.90 -13.02 -3.04
C LEU A 8 8.37 -11.60 -3.17
N ILE A 9 7.05 -11.43 -3.26
CA ILE A 9 6.41 -10.11 -3.33
C ILE A 9 6.81 -9.26 -2.13
N GLY A 10 6.77 -9.83 -0.93
CA GLY A 10 7.15 -9.11 0.29
C GLY A 10 8.60 -8.62 0.24
N ARG A 11 9.52 -9.49 -0.19
CA ARG A 11 10.93 -9.11 -0.33
C ARG A 11 11.13 -8.04 -1.39
N LEU A 12 10.46 -8.16 -2.52
CA LEU A 12 10.58 -7.18 -3.62
C LEU A 12 10.06 -5.80 -3.21
N VAL A 13 8.95 -5.75 -2.49
CA VAL A 13 8.43 -4.47 -1.97
C VAL A 13 9.39 -3.87 -0.96
N ARG A 14 9.95 -4.67 -0.07
CA ARG A 14 10.96 -4.20 0.89
C ARG A 14 12.20 -3.63 0.21
N GLU A 15 12.72 -4.30 -0.82
CA GLU A 15 13.85 -3.80 -1.61
C GLU A 15 13.49 -2.51 -2.33
N LEU A 16 12.33 -2.47 -2.95
CA LEU A 16 11.85 -1.31 -3.70
C LEU A 16 11.76 -0.06 -2.83
N THR A 17 11.43 -0.23 -1.56
CA THR A 17 11.19 0.86 -0.61
C THR A 17 12.27 0.96 0.47
N SER A 18 13.44 0.40 0.24
CA SER A 18 14.49 0.27 1.26
C SER A 18 15.03 1.61 1.78
N ASP A 19 14.95 2.66 0.98
CA ASP A 19 15.35 4.02 1.35
C ASP A 19 14.21 4.84 1.98
N TRP A 20 13.01 4.27 2.10
CA TRP A 20 11.91 4.88 2.84
C TRP A 20 11.85 4.30 4.25
N SER A 21 11.61 5.16 5.24
CA SER A 21 11.46 4.73 6.63
C SER A 21 9.98 4.69 6.98
N TYR A 22 9.46 3.51 7.32
CA TYR A 22 8.07 3.33 7.74
C TYR A 22 7.97 2.25 8.81
N HIS A 23 6.97 2.36 9.69
CA HIS A 23 6.73 1.45 10.79
C HIS A 23 5.50 0.57 10.59
N ALA A 24 4.67 0.88 9.60
CA ALA A 24 3.48 0.10 9.30
C ALA A 24 3.19 0.14 7.79
N VAL A 25 2.52 -0.88 7.30
CA VAL A 25 2.20 -1.06 5.89
C VAL A 25 0.75 -1.53 5.75
N GLY A 26 0.06 -1.01 4.78
CA GLY A 26 -1.31 -1.43 4.47
C GLY A 26 -1.90 -0.65 3.32
N GLY A 27 -3.16 -0.89 3.06
CA GLY A 27 -3.88 -0.21 2.00
C GLY A 27 -5.33 -0.62 1.98
N LEU A 28 -6.00 -0.30 0.89
CA LEU A 28 -7.43 -0.56 0.76
C LEU A 28 -7.70 -2.05 0.63
N THR A 29 -8.55 -2.57 1.53
CA THR A 29 -8.98 -3.96 1.45
C THR A 29 -9.74 -4.19 0.13
N LEU A 30 -9.68 -5.37 -0.51
CA LEU A 30 -8.91 -6.58 -0.20
C LEU A 30 -7.53 -6.60 -0.86
N GLY A 31 -7.37 -5.88 -1.97
CA GLY A 31 -6.20 -6.00 -2.83
C GLY A 31 -4.88 -5.77 -2.12
N ALA A 32 -4.86 -4.81 -1.21
CA ALA A 32 -3.65 -4.47 -0.48
C ALA A 32 -3.30 -5.48 0.64
N ASP A 33 -4.28 -6.20 1.18
CA ASP A 33 -4.08 -7.00 2.38
C ASP A 33 -3.03 -8.11 2.21
N PRO A 34 -3.06 -8.90 1.13
CA PRO A 34 -2.01 -9.90 0.92
C PRO A 34 -0.62 -9.29 0.72
N VAL A 35 -0.54 -8.13 0.07
CA VAL A 35 0.73 -7.44 -0.14
C VAL A 35 1.30 -6.95 1.20
N ALA A 36 0.47 -6.30 2.02
CA ALA A 36 0.86 -5.83 3.34
C ALA A 36 1.34 -6.98 4.23
N THR A 37 0.62 -8.10 4.23
CA THR A 37 0.99 -9.30 4.99
C THR A 37 2.33 -9.86 4.52
N ALA A 38 2.55 -9.90 3.20
CA ALA A 38 3.82 -10.36 2.66
C ALA A 38 4.99 -9.47 3.08
N VAL A 39 4.78 -8.15 3.08
CA VAL A 39 5.80 -7.19 3.54
C VAL A 39 6.08 -7.37 5.04
N LEU A 40 5.04 -7.53 5.84
CA LEU A 40 5.19 -7.77 7.28
C LEU A 40 6.07 -8.97 7.58
N HIS A 41 5.87 -10.08 6.86
CA HIS A 41 6.61 -11.32 7.05
C HIS A 41 8.00 -11.33 6.41
N ALA A 42 8.27 -10.42 5.48
CA ALA A 42 9.56 -10.39 4.79
C ALA A 42 10.69 -9.97 5.73
N PRO A 43 11.94 -10.43 5.48
CA PRO A 43 13.08 -10.02 6.28
C PRO A 43 13.30 -8.51 6.23
N GLY A 44 13.66 -7.94 7.37
CA GLY A 44 13.93 -6.51 7.50
C GLY A 44 13.50 -5.98 8.86
N PRO A 45 13.53 -4.66 9.04
CA PRO A 45 13.03 -4.04 10.27
C PRO A 45 11.58 -4.43 10.53
N PRO A 46 11.18 -4.59 11.80
CA PRO A 46 9.79 -4.94 12.10
C PRO A 46 8.83 -3.87 11.63
N VAL A 47 7.75 -4.29 10.97
CA VAL A 47 6.66 -3.41 10.57
C VAL A 47 5.33 -4.07 10.94
N ASP A 48 4.37 -3.27 11.33
CA ASP A 48 2.99 -3.71 11.54
C ASP A 48 2.22 -3.65 10.22
N ALA A 49 1.14 -4.41 10.11
CA ALA A 49 0.23 -4.31 8.98
C ALA A 49 -1.14 -3.83 9.45
N PHE A 50 -1.75 -2.95 8.67
CA PHE A 50 -3.10 -2.43 8.91
C PHE A 50 -3.97 -2.68 7.68
N VAL A 51 -5.28 -2.50 7.85
CA VAL A 51 -6.26 -2.61 6.76
C VAL A 51 -7.05 -1.32 6.70
N VAL A 52 -7.21 -0.77 5.50
CA VAL A 52 -8.12 0.36 5.26
C VAL A 52 -9.40 -0.18 4.66
N ARG A 53 -10.52 0.08 5.32
CA ARG A 53 -11.84 -0.36 4.88
C ARG A 53 -12.34 0.52 3.73
N THR A 54 -13.13 -0.07 2.84
CA THR A 54 -13.64 0.61 1.64
C THR A 54 -14.59 1.75 1.96
N ALA A 55 -15.36 1.64 3.05
CA ALA A 55 -16.28 2.69 3.47
C ALA A 55 -16.47 2.64 4.97
N THR A 56 -16.74 3.82 5.57
CA THR A 56 -17.22 3.88 6.95
C THR A 56 -18.67 3.43 6.98
N LYS A 57 -18.99 2.51 7.87
CA LYS A 57 -20.39 2.18 8.10
C LYS A 57 -21.09 3.34 8.80
N GLN A 58 -22.35 3.54 8.47
CA GLN A 58 -23.15 4.66 8.99
C GLN A 58 -23.48 4.56 10.47
N HIS A 59 -23.04 3.52 11.15
CA HIS A 59 -23.35 3.32 12.55
C HIS A 59 -22.14 3.62 13.41
N GLY A 60 -21.95 4.89 13.72
CA GLY A 60 -21.18 5.34 14.87
C GLY A 60 -19.71 5.01 14.76
N MET A 61 -19.16 4.33 15.64
CA MET A 61 -17.77 4.24 16.10
C MET A 61 -16.84 3.34 15.28
N GLN A 62 -17.19 2.98 14.04
CA GLN A 62 -16.33 2.07 13.27
C GLN A 62 -15.22 2.83 12.57
N ARG A 63 -13.99 2.48 12.89
CA ARG A 63 -12.80 3.03 12.28
C ARG A 63 -12.67 2.54 10.85
N ARG A 64 -12.23 3.40 9.95
CA ARG A 64 -11.86 2.97 8.60
C ARG A 64 -10.57 2.17 8.59
N ILE A 65 -9.70 2.35 9.59
CA ILE A 65 -8.42 1.66 9.67
C ILE A 65 -8.47 0.65 10.79
N GLU A 66 -8.22 -0.62 10.45
CA GLU A 66 -8.19 -1.73 11.37
C GLU A 66 -6.75 -2.16 11.61
N GLY A 67 -6.46 -2.58 12.85
CA GLY A 67 -5.15 -3.07 13.22
C GLY A 67 -4.43 -2.14 14.18
N PRO A 68 -3.09 -2.18 14.21
CA PRO A 68 -2.30 -1.32 15.07
C PRO A 68 -2.55 0.16 14.82
N ASP A 69 -2.36 0.98 15.84
CA ASP A 69 -2.55 2.42 15.75
C ASP A 69 -1.56 3.03 14.76
N VAL A 70 -2.05 3.92 13.90
CA VAL A 70 -1.25 4.58 12.87
C VAL A 70 -1.03 6.08 13.14
N VAL A 71 -1.65 6.62 14.18
CA VAL A 71 -1.57 8.06 14.49
C VAL A 71 -0.11 8.47 14.72
N GLY A 72 0.35 9.46 13.96
CA GLY A 72 1.71 9.99 14.07
C GLY A 72 2.80 9.06 13.57
N ARG A 73 2.44 7.91 12.99
CA ARG A 73 3.44 6.94 12.51
C ARG A 73 3.70 7.10 11.02
N PRO A 74 4.96 6.92 10.59
CA PRO A 74 5.26 6.82 9.16
C PRO A 74 4.76 5.47 8.63
N VAL A 75 3.97 5.52 7.56
CA VAL A 75 3.34 4.33 6.98
C VAL A 75 3.56 4.26 5.47
N LEU A 76 3.65 3.04 4.96
CA LEU A 76 3.69 2.74 3.54
C LEU A 76 2.31 2.32 3.08
N ALA A 77 1.78 2.96 2.05
CA ALA A 77 0.55 2.53 1.40
C ALA A 77 0.89 1.60 0.23
N VAL A 78 0.23 0.45 0.17
CA VAL A 78 0.48 -0.55 -0.88
C VAL A 78 -0.79 -0.88 -1.63
N GLU A 79 -0.61 -1.41 -2.84
CA GLU A 79 -1.68 -1.90 -3.70
C GLU A 79 -1.18 -3.12 -4.49
N ASP A 80 -2.05 -4.05 -4.82
CA ASP A 80 -1.69 -5.19 -5.66
C ASP A 80 -1.52 -4.77 -7.13
N THR A 81 -2.51 -4.10 -7.68
CA THR A 81 -2.51 -3.62 -9.07
C THR A 81 -3.04 -2.19 -9.12
N SER A 82 -2.29 -1.30 -9.75
CA SER A 82 -2.73 0.08 -9.97
C SER A 82 -3.20 0.29 -11.40
N THR A 83 -4.37 0.89 -11.54
CA THR A 83 -4.89 1.38 -12.82
C THR A 83 -4.83 2.90 -12.85
N THR A 84 -5.79 3.57 -12.22
CA THR A 84 -5.86 5.03 -12.16
C THR A 84 -5.24 5.60 -10.88
N GLY A 85 -4.99 4.76 -9.89
CA GLY A 85 -4.54 5.19 -8.57
C GLY A 85 -5.66 5.51 -7.60
N ALA A 86 -6.92 5.40 -8.03
CA ALA A 86 -8.07 5.82 -7.21
C ALA A 86 -8.17 5.04 -5.89
N SER A 87 -7.97 3.72 -5.92
CA SER A 87 -8.07 2.88 -4.72
C SER A 87 -7.03 3.24 -3.68
N VAL A 88 -5.77 3.36 -4.09
CA VAL A 88 -4.70 3.70 -3.14
C VAL A 88 -4.83 5.13 -2.64
N LEU A 89 -5.32 6.06 -3.47
CA LEU A 89 -5.57 7.43 -3.03
C LEU A 89 -6.72 7.52 -2.03
N THR A 90 -7.72 6.65 -2.15
CA THR A 90 -8.76 6.51 -1.12
C THR A 90 -8.15 6.07 0.20
N ALA A 91 -7.25 5.10 0.18
CA ALA A 91 -6.54 4.66 1.37
C ALA A 91 -5.65 5.76 1.97
N VAL A 92 -4.92 6.49 1.12
CA VAL A 92 -4.08 7.62 1.54
C VAL A 92 -4.91 8.69 2.25
N ALA A 93 -6.07 9.05 1.69
CA ALA A 93 -6.95 10.03 2.32
C ALA A 93 -7.41 9.58 3.71
N ALA A 94 -7.81 8.33 3.85
CA ALA A 94 -8.23 7.78 5.14
C ALA A 94 -7.06 7.75 6.15
N LEU A 95 -5.87 7.41 5.71
CA LEU A 95 -4.68 7.40 6.56
C LEU A 95 -4.31 8.80 7.03
N ARG A 96 -4.34 9.78 6.14
CA ARG A 96 -4.07 11.18 6.50
C ARG A 96 -5.12 11.72 7.47
N ASP A 97 -6.39 11.40 7.25
CA ASP A 97 -7.47 11.78 8.16
C ASP A 97 -7.29 11.16 9.56
N ALA A 98 -6.71 9.96 9.62
CA ALA A 98 -6.42 9.29 10.89
C ALA A 98 -5.12 9.81 11.56
N GLY A 99 -4.41 10.73 10.93
CA GLY A 99 -3.19 11.29 11.49
C GLY A 99 -1.91 10.50 11.19
N ALA A 100 -1.95 9.56 10.27
CA ALA A 100 -0.76 8.84 9.83
C ALA A 100 0.08 9.71 8.88
N ASP A 101 1.39 9.48 8.90
CA ASP A 101 2.32 10.09 7.96
C ASP A 101 2.59 9.12 6.81
N VAL A 102 1.93 9.30 5.67
CA VAL A 102 2.12 8.43 4.51
C VAL A 102 3.42 8.84 3.81
N VAL A 103 4.42 7.96 3.85
CA VAL A 103 5.75 8.26 3.30
C VAL A 103 5.85 7.99 1.81
N GLY A 104 5.01 7.14 1.28
CA GLY A 104 5.00 6.80 -0.15
C GLY A 104 3.99 5.71 -0.46
N VAL A 105 3.91 5.40 -1.73
CA VAL A 105 3.03 4.37 -2.27
C VAL A 105 3.84 3.37 -3.08
N ALA A 106 3.62 2.08 -2.83
CA ALA A 106 4.22 1.01 -3.62
C ALA A 106 3.13 0.09 -4.16
N THR A 107 3.21 -0.24 -5.42
CA THR A 107 2.28 -1.20 -6.06
C THR A 107 3.07 -2.38 -6.63
N VAL A 108 2.44 -3.55 -6.68
CA VAL A 108 3.10 -4.72 -7.27
C VAL A 108 3.10 -4.61 -8.79
N VAL A 109 1.94 -4.38 -9.39
CA VAL A 109 1.82 -4.25 -10.85
C VAL A 109 1.14 -2.93 -11.20
N ASP A 110 1.85 -2.09 -11.94
CA ASP A 110 1.29 -0.86 -12.51
C ASP A 110 0.85 -1.14 -13.95
N ARG A 111 -0.39 -0.85 -14.28
CA ARG A 111 -0.96 -1.06 -15.60
C ARG A 111 -0.72 0.11 -16.56
N ASP A 112 0.04 1.12 -16.14
CA ASP A 112 0.40 2.29 -16.96
C ASP A 112 -0.82 3.08 -17.47
N THR A 113 -1.82 3.23 -16.61
CA THR A 113 -3.08 3.93 -16.95
C THR A 113 -3.33 5.18 -16.10
N GLY A 114 -2.25 5.81 -15.60
CA GLY A 114 -2.33 7.11 -14.96
C GLY A 114 -2.12 7.14 -13.46
N ALA A 115 -1.88 5.98 -12.82
CA ALA A 115 -1.70 5.93 -11.36
C ALA A 115 -0.54 6.80 -10.89
N ARG A 116 0.62 6.72 -11.56
CA ARG A 116 1.80 7.49 -11.18
C ARG A 116 1.51 8.98 -11.13
N GLN A 117 0.89 9.50 -12.18
CA GLN A 117 0.58 10.93 -12.28
C GLN A 117 -0.35 11.37 -11.15
N ALA A 118 -1.39 10.57 -10.86
CA ALA A 118 -2.37 10.88 -9.82
C ALA A 118 -1.73 10.85 -8.43
N ILE A 119 -0.90 9.86 -8.15
CA ILE A 119 -0.27 9.69 -6.84
C ILE A 119 0.79 10.77 -6.61
N GLU A 120 1.60 11.05 -7.61
CA GLU A 120 2.60 12.11 -7.52
C GLU A 120 1.96 13.50 -7.40
N ALA A 121 0.81 13.71 -8.06
CA ALA A 121 0.03 14.94 -7.92
C ALA A 121 -0.54 15.11 -6.50
N ALA A 122 -0.73 14.02 -5.76
CA ALA A 122 -1.12 14.04 -4.35
C ALA A 122 0.06 14.28 -3.40
N GLY A 123 1.25 14.52 -3.94
CA GLY A 123 2.45 14.83 -3.16
C GLY A 123 3.18 13.61 -2.61
N LEU A 124 3.00 12.44 -3.22
CA LEU A 124 3.59 11.20 -2.72
C LEU A 124 4.56 10.59 -3.72
N PRO A 125 5.73 10.10 -3.24
CA PRO A 125 6.58 9.25 -4.06
C PRO A 125 5.83 7.96 -4.40
N TYR A 126 6.01 7.47 -5.62
CA TYR A 126 5.35 6.26 -6.11
C TYR A 126 6.35 5.35 -6.79
N ARG A 127 6.31 4.06 -6.44
CA ARG A 127 7.14 3.02 -7.06
C ARG A 127 6.31 1.78 -7.33
N ALA A 128 6.64 1.09 -8.42
CA ALA A 128 6.02 -0.18 -8.80
C ALA A 128 7.09 -1.26 -8.90
N VAL A 129 6.76 -2.48 -8.46
CA VAL A 129 7.64 -3.63 -8.64
C VAL A 129 7.75 -3.98 -10.12
N LEU A 130 6.59 -4.03 -10.81
CA LEU A 130 6.49 -4.33 -12.24
C LEU A 130 5.53 -3.37 -12.91
N ASN A 131 5.84 -3.02 -14.14
CA ASN A 131 4.88 -2.39 -15.04
C ASN A 131 4.29 -3.43 -15.97
N ILE A 132 3.12 -3.17 -16.51
CA ILE A 132 2.45 -4.11 -17.42
C ILE A 132 3.31 -4.41 -18.65
N SER A 133 4.11 -3.45 -19.10
CA SER A 133 5.04 -3.63 -20.22
C SER A 133 6.14 -4.64 -19.90
N ASP A 134 6.57 -4.75 -18.64
CA ASP A 134 7.59 -5.73 -18.21
C ASP A 134 7.08 -7.17 -18.36
N LEU A 135 5.76 -7.35 -18.35
CA LEU A 135 5.12 -8.64 -18.51
C LEU A 135 4.84 -9.01 -19.98
N GLY A 136 5.18 -8.12 -20.91
CA GLY A 136 4.88 -8.31 -22.31
C GLY A 136 3.40 -8.19 -22.66
N LEU A 137 2.63 -7.58 -21.77
CA LEU A 137 1.18 -7.40 -21.91
C LEU A 137 0.86 -5.95 -22.21
N ARG A 138 -0.22 -5.74 -22.93
CA ARG A 138 -0.74 -4.42 -23.25
C ARG A 138 -2.26 -4.42 -23.29
#